data_03fa46ef5f2eb2dda167b2758390e396
#
_entry.id   03fa46ef5f2eb2dda167b2758390e396
#
_cell.length_a   1.000
_cell.length_b   1.000
_cell.length_c   1.000
_cell.angle_alpha   90.00
_cell.angle_beta   90.00
_cell.angle_gamma   90.00
#
_symmetry.space_group_name_H-M   'P 1'
#
loop_
_entity.id
_entity.type
_entity.pdbx_description
1 polymer ?
#
loop_
_entity_poly.entity_id
_entity_poly.type
_entity_poly.pdbx_seq_one_letter_code
_entity_poly.pdbx_strand_id
1 'polypeptide(L)'
;MCGIVGIVGTSPVNQRLYDALTVLQHRGQDAAGIVTACEGELNVRKGSGLVRDVFQQHHMLELRGDIGIGHVRYPTAGCDSASEAQPFYVNAPYGICLAHNGNLTNADELAEVLTREDRRHLNTTSDSEVLLNVFASELQRIGTPRVTPADAFAALNAVYRRCRGGFAVVALVIGHGVLGFRDPHGIRPLVLGQRETPRGTEWMLASESVALDILSFRLVRDIAPGEAVFIDEQGRLHSHQCVASVRHTPCIFEYVYFARPDSIIDNISVYRARMRMGDRLAEKILRERPGHDIDVVIPIPDTSRTSALQVAQRLSLKYREGFTKNRYIGRTFIMPGQELRERSVRRKLNAIDLEFRGKNVLLVDDSIVRGTTSAQIIELAREAGARKVYFASAAPPVRFPNVYGIDMPAVSELVANERSIEEVRRFIGADWLIYQDLDDLVAACRHEDATITEFDTSCFSGEYVTGDVTPEYLERLQRERSDEAKALRREGNRAPLRVVRGS
;
A
#
# COMPACT_ATOMS: atom_id res chain seq x y z
N MET A 1 1.44 2.76 2.15
CA MET A 1 0.56 1.60 1.88
C MET A 1 0.86 0.53 2.87
N CYS A 2 -0.16 -0.12 3.41
CA CYS A 2 -0.02 -1.14 4.43
C CYS A 2 -0.31 -2.54 3.87
N GLY A 3 0.09 -3.59 4.60
CA GLY A 3 -0.31 -4.97 4.33
C GLY A 3 -1.15 -5.50 5.49
N ILE A 4 -2.28 -6.10 5.18
CA ILE A 4 -3.21 -6.70 6.15
C ILE A 4 -3.42 -8.17 5.87
N VAL A 5 -3.64 -8.93 6.93
CA VAL A 5 -3.93 -10.36 6.90
C VAL A 5 -4.95 -10.71 7.97
N GLY A 6 -5.90 -11.59 7.65
CA GLY A 6 -6.79 -12.23 8.62
C GLY A 6 -6.86 -13.72 8.34
N ILE A 7 -6.80 -14.57 9.37
CA ILE A 7 -6.86 -16.02 9.23
C ILE A 7 -7.87 -16.60 10.24
N VAL A 8 -8.75 -17.45 9.74
CA VAL A 8 -9.57 -18.38 10.55
C VAL A 8 -9.10 -19.79 10.22
N GLY A 9 -8.41 -20.41 11.16
CA GLY A 9 -7.75 -21.68 11.00
C GLY A 9 -8.37 -22.79 11.86
N THR A 10 -7.85 -24.00 11.68
CA THR A 10 -8.17 -25.21 12.49
C THR A 10 -7.01 -25.61 13.40
N SER A 11 -5.99 -24.76 13.47
CA SER A 11 -4.78 -24.91 14.28
C SER A 11 -4.15 -23.54 14.51
N PRO A 12 -3.19 -23.37 15.46
CA PRO A 12 -2.59 -22.08 15.77
C PRO A 12 -2.12 -21.31 14.54
N VAL A 13 -2.51 -20.01 14.46
CA VAL A 13 -2.29 -19.17 13.29
C VAL A 13 -1.09 -18.22 13.40
N ASN A 14 -0.46 -18.13 14.58
CA ASN A 14 0.64 -17.21 14.86
C ASN A 14 1.76 -17.28 13.82
N GLN A 15 2.33 -18.46 13.56
CA GLN A 15 3.41 -18.62 12.58
C GLN A 15 2.95 -18.24 11.16
N ARG A 16 1.73 -18.62 10.79
CA ARG A 16 1.16 -18.28 9.47
C ARG A 16 0.96 -16.78 9.28
N LEU A 17 0.51 -16.08 10.34
CA LEU A 17 0.43 -14.61 10.32
C LEU A 17 1.81 -13.98 10.18
N TYR A 18 2.81 -14.48 10.91
CA TYR A 18 4.19 -14.01 10.78
C TYR A 18 4.73 -14.20 9.35
N ASP A 19 4.55 -15.38 8.76
CA ASP A 19 5.03 -15.69 7.43
C ASP A 19 4.32 -14.83 6.36
N ALA A 20 3.00 -14.67 6.45
CA ALA A 20 2.22 -13.82 5.58
C ALA A 20 2.66 -12.34 5.65
N LEU A 21 2.85 -11.81 6.87
CA LEU A 21 3.34 -10.44 7.05
C LEU A 21 4.76 -10.26 6.55
N THR A 22 5.63 -11.28 6.68
CA THR A 22 6.98 -11.27 6.15
C THR A 22 6.96 -11.15 4.61
N VAL A 23 6.05 -11.86 3.94
CA VAL A 23 5.87 -11.76 2.49
C VAL A 23 5.30 -10.41 2.08
N LEU A 24 4.42 -9.83 2.88
CA LEU A 24 3.85 -8.50 2.67
C LEU A 24 4.74 -7.35 3.18
N GLN A 25 5.96 -7.62 3.65
CA GLN A 25 6.87 -6.62 4.23
C GLN A 25 7.21 -5.47 3.27
N HIS A 26 7.12 -5.71 1.95
CA HIS A 26 7.31 -4.65 0.93
C HIS A 26 6.25 -3.56 1.01
N ARG A 27 5.07 -3.86 1.56
CA ARG A 27 3.97 -2.90 1.74
C ARG A 27 4.16 -2.01 2.97
N GLY A 28 4.88 -2.47 3.99
CA GLY A 28 5.12 -1.69 5.20
C GLY A 28 6.35 -2.14 5.96
N GLN A 29 7.19 -1.21 6.41
CA GLN A 29 8.48 -1.49 7.06
C GLN A 29 8.69 -0.73 8.39
N ASP A 30 7.71 0.07 8.84
CA ASP A 30 7.88 0.93 10.02
C ASP A 30 7.35 0.33 11.30
N ALA A 31 6.29 -0.47 11.20
CA ALA A 31 5.72 -1.18 12.33
C ALA A 31 5.05 -2.48 11.86
N ALA A 32 4.96 -3.43 12.76
CA ALA A 32 4.23 -4.67 12.55
C ALA A 32 3.41 -5.01 13.78
N GLY A 33 2.29 -5.73 13.60
CA GLY A 33 1.46 -6.19 14.69
C GLY A 33 0.67 -7.43 14.33
N ILE A 34 0.50 -8.31 15.31
CA ILE A 34 -0.34 -9.51 15.25
C ILE A 34 -1.24 -9.52 16.47
N VAL A 35 -2.49 -9.89 16.24
CA VAL A 35 -3.47 -10.22 17.28
C VAL A 35 -4.02 -11.59 17.00
N THR A 36 -4.07 -12.44 18.01
CA THR A 36 -4.76 -13.74 17.98
C THR A 36 -5.79 -13.84 19.09
N ALA A 37 -6.83 -14.64 18.87
CA ALA A 37 -7.86 -14.93 19.85
C ALA A 37 -7.84 -16.40 20.27
N CYS A 38 -7.92 -16.64 21.59
CA CYS A 38 -7.96 -17.96 22.18
C CYS A 38 -8.86 -17.94 23.43
N GLU A 39 -9.88 -18.81 23.49
CA GLU A 39 -10.74 -18.98 24.66
C GLU A 39 -11.37 -17.69 25.22
N GLY A 40 -11.71 -16.75 24.31
CA GLY A 40 -12.29 -15.44 24.66
C GLY A 40 -11.27 -14.39 25.09
N GLU A 41 -9.97 -14.68 25.01
CA GLU A 41 -8.89 -13.73 25.30
C GLU A 41 -8.16 -13.30 24.03
N LEU A 42 -7.66 -12.06 24.03
CA LEU A 42 -6.79 -11.53 22.98
C LEU A 42 -5.33 -11.60 23.40
N ASN A 43 -4.50 -12.13 22.51
CA ASN A 43 -3.06 -12.06 22.59
C ASN A 43 -2.56 -11.04 21.55
N VAL A 44 -1.92 -9.98 22.00
CA VAL A 44 -1.51 -8.82 21.18
C VAL A 44 -0.02 -8.60 21.25
N ARG A 45 0.63 -8.57 20.10
CA ARG A 45 2.00 -8.07 19.98
C ARG A 45 2.10 -7.12 18.81
N LYS A 46 2.60 -5.91 19.04
CA LYS A 46 2.88 -4.92 18.00
C LYS A 46 4.03 -4.02 18.41
N GLY A 47 4.71 -3.44 17.43
CA GLY A 47 5.85 -2.55 17.70
C GLY A 47 6.39 -1.93 16.41
N SER A 48 7.31 -0.99 16.57
CA SER A 48 8.05 -0.38 15.46
C SER A 48 9.14 -1.31 14.97
N GLY A 49 9.34 -1.36 13.64
CA GLY A 49 10.34 -2.19 12.98
C GLY A 49 9.74 -3.20 12.01
N LEU A 50 10.61 -4.00 11.41
CA LEU A 50 10.22 -5.08 10.52
C LEU A 50 9.58 -6.23 11.30
N VAL A 51 8.85 -7.10 10.61
CA VAL A 51 8.22 -8.30 11.22
C VAL A 51 9.24 -9.07 12.06
N ARG A 52 10.43 -9.36 11.53
CA ARG A 52 11.51 -10.06 12.25
C ARG A 52 12.03 -9.33 13.49
N ASP A 53 11.93 -8.02 13.53
CA ASP A 53 12.43 -7.19 14.64
C ASP A 53 11.40 -7.11 15.77
N VAL A 54 10.11 -7.12 15.43
CA VAL A 54 8.99 -7.03 16.38
C VAL A 54 8.67 -8.38 17.03
N PHE A 55 8.75 -9.47 16.25
CA PHE A 55 8.35 -10.81 16.71
C PHE A 55 9.57 -11.69 16.94
N GLN A 56 9.90 -11.91 18.21
CA GLN A 56 10.89 -12.87 18.66
C GLN A 56 10.22 -14.17 19.11
N GLN A 57 11.00 -15.25 19.28
CA GLN A 57 10.46 -16.58 19.58
C GLN A 57 9.49 -16.62 20.78
N HIS A 58 9.82 -15.93 21.87
CA HIS A 58 8.95 -15.90 23.06
C HIS A 58 7.61 -15.19 22.78
N HIS A 59 7.61 -14.11 21.98
CA HIS A 59 6.37 -13.43 21.57
C HIS A 59 5.48 -14.36 20.75
N MET A 60 6.08 -15.19 19.88
CA MET A 60 5.31 -16.15 19.07
C MET A 60 4.64 -17.22 19.89
N LEU A 61 5.22 -17.61 21.04
CA LEU A 61 4.63 -18.55 21.98
C LEU A 61 3.45 -17.98 22.78
N GLU A 62 3.44 -16.66 22.97
CA GLU A 62 2.36 -15.92 23.63
C GLU A 62 1.15 -15.72 22.73
N LEU A 63 1.35 -15.60 21.41
CA LEU A 63 0.29 -15.42 20.41
C LEU A 63 -0.47 -16.73 20.14
N ARG A 64 -1.30 -17.15 21.10
CA ARG A 64 -2.08 -18.37 21.03
C ARG A 64 -3.39 -18.16 20.30
N GLY A 65 -3.93 -19.22 19.70
CA GLY A 65 -5.23 -19.26 19.06
C GLY A 65 -5.17 -19.62 17.58
N ASP A 66 -6.31 -20.01 17.07
CA ASP A 66 -6.53 -20.45 15.70
C ASP A 66 -7.22 -19.39 14.82
N ILE A 67 -7.52 -18.24 15.41
CA ILE A 67 -8.06 -17.06 14.72
C ILE A 67 -7.16 -15.86 15.01
N GLY A 68 -6.86 -15.05 13.99
CA GLY A 68 -6.07 -13.84 14.19
C GLY A 68 -5.98 -12.92 12.98
N ILE A 69 -5.51 -11.71 13.25
CA ILE A 69 -5.24 -10.68 12.22
C ILE A 69 -3.84 -10.12 12.38
N GLY A 70 -3.28 -9.62 11.29
CA GLY A 70 -1.95 -9.03 11.27
C GLY A 70 -1.85 -7.83 10.35
N HIS A 71 -0.85 -6.99 10.61
CA HIS A 71 -0.60 -5.75 9.91
C HIS A 71 0.89 -5.44 9.77
N VAL A 72 1.31 -4.94 8.61
CA VAL A 72 2.58 -4.23 8.40
C VAL A 72 2.30 -2.81 7.95
N ARG A 73 2.88 -1.84 8.67
CA ARG A 73 2.59 -0.42 8.51
C ARG A 73 3.60 0.26 7.61
N TYR A 74 3.06 1.08 6.73
CA TYR A 74 3.77 2.17 6.09
C TYR A 74 3.10 3.48 6.51
N PRO A 75 3.81 4.48 7.04
CA PRO A 75 3.18 5.70 7.52
C PRO A 75 2.54 6.44 6.35
N THR A 76 1.26 6.74 6.44
CA THR A 76 0.50 7.46 5.42
C THR A 76 0.06 8.84 5.90
N ALA A 77 -0.43 8.90 7.12
CA ALA A 77 -0.79 10.09 7.86
C ALA A 77 -0.50 9.82 9.33
N GLY A 78 -0.16 10.84 10.11
CA GLY A 78 0.13 10.69 11.53
C GLY A 78 1.61 10.64 11.86
N CYS A 79 1.93 10.33 13.12
CA CYS A 79 3.28 10.33 13.65
C CYS A 79 3.97 8.98 13.47
N ASP A 80 5.30 8.96 13.39
CA ASP A 80 6.16 7.76 13.49
C ASP A 80 6.12 7.18 14.92
N SER A 81 4.93 6.98 15.48
CA SER A 81 4.75 6.56 16.86
C SER A 81 4.39 5.08 16.95
N ALA A 82 4.98 4.38 17.90
CA ALA A 82 4.61 3.00 18.21
C ALA A 82 3.13 2.88 18.62
N SER A 83 2.49 3.95 19.07
CA SER A 83 1.06 3.99 19.41
C SER A 83 0.16 3.81 18.19
N GLU A 84 0.63 4.15 16.99
CA GLU A 84 -0.11 3.98 15.74
C GLU A 84 0.14 2.62 15.07
N ALA A 85 0.94 1.74 15.67
CA ALA A 85 1.08 0.38 15.19
C ALA A 85 -0.28 -0.35 15.29
N GLN A 86 -0.67 -0.99 14.19
CA GLN A 86 -1.91 -1.77 14.13
C GLN A 86 -1.62 -3.26 14.38
N PRO A 87 -2.66 -4.05 14.74
CA PRO A 87 -4.08 -3.71 14.88
C PRO A 87 -4.41 -2.78 16.04
N PHE A 88 -5.45 -1.95 15.85
CA PHE A 88 -6.08 -1.20 16.94
C PHE A 88 -7.09 -2.06 17.68
N TYR A 89 -7.38 -1.70 18.94
CA TYR A 89 -8.30 -2.43 19.80
C TYR A 89 -9.27 -1.49 20.52
N VAL A 90 -10.54 -1.91 20.61
CA VAL A 90 -11.53 -1.35 21.51
C VAL A 90 -12.20 -2.46 22.32
N ASN A 91 -12.46 -2.22 23.61
CA ASN A 91 -13.06 -3.22 24.48
C ASN A 91 -14.60 -3.34 24.35
N ALA A 92 -15.26 -2.28 23.89
CA ALA A 92 -16.72 -2.23 23.81
C ALA A 92 -17.19 -1.85 22.37
N PRO A 93 -18.28 -2.51 21.92
CA PRO A 93 -18.87 -3.76 22.41
C PRO A 93 -18.01 -4.98 22.00
N TYR A 94 -18.09 -6.08 22.68
CA TYR A 94 -17.55 -7.42 22.35
C TYR A 94 -16.02 -7.57 22.27
N GLY A 95 -15.23 -6.51 22.41
CA GLY A 95 -13.78 -6.55 22.09
C GLY A 95 -13.51 -6.71 20.60
N ILE A 96 -13.03 -5.64 19.97
CA ILE A 96 -12.81 -5.61 18.53
C ILE A 96 -11.38 -5.18 18.24
N CYS A 97 -10.68 -5.95 17.41
CA CYS A 97 -9.41 -5.55 16.81
C CYS A 97 -9.58 -5.27 15.32
N LEU A 98 -8.88 -4.26 14.80
CA LEU A 98 -8.97 -3.88 13.40
C LEU A 98 -7.60 -3.53 12.82
N ALA A 99 -7.34 -4.03 11.62
CA ALA A 99 -6.22 -3.64 10.78
C ALA A 99 -6.74 -3.09 9.44
N HIS A 100 -6.17 -1.97 9.02
CA HIS A 100 -6.63 -1.17 7.89
C HIS A 100 -5.48 -0.86 6.93
N ASN A 101 -5.74 -1.01 5.64
CA ASN A 101 -4.91 -0.52 4.55
C ASN A 101 -5.70 0.50 3.75
N GLY A 102 -5.31 1.76 3.80
CA GLY A 102 -6.01 2.84 3.10
C GLY A 102 -5.89 4.18 3.78
N ASN A 103 -6.88 5.04 3.52
CA ASN A 103 -7.05 6.32 4.20
C ASN A 103 -8.50 6.82 4.03
N LEU A 104 -9.06 7.32 5.13
CA LEU A 104 -10.36 8.01 5.12
C LEU A 104 -10.17 9.49 4.77
N THR A 105 -10.95 9.97 3.81
CA THR A 105 -10.94 11.39 3.41
C THR A 105 -11.67 12.28 4.41
N ASN A 106 -12.57 11.72 5.21
CA ASN A 106 -13.37 12.44 6.22
C ASN A 106 -13.05 12.03 7.66
N ALA A 107 -11.82 11.59 7.95
CA ALA A 107 -11.43 11.13 9.28
C ALA A 107 -11.64 12.18 10.37
N ASP A 108 -11.32 13.45 10.11
CA ASP A 108 -11.48 14.55 11.08
C ASP A 108 -12.95 14.81 11.44
N GLU A 109 -13.84 14.85 10.43
CA GLU A 109 -15.29 14.96 10.65
C GLU A 109 -15.81 13.83 11.55
N LEU A 110 -15.39 12.60 11.23
CA LEU A 110 -15.78 11.41 11.99
C LEU A 110 -15.26 11.43 13.42
N ALA A 111 -14.01 11.88 13.63
CA ALA A 111 -13.43 12.02 14.97
C ALA A 111 -14.22 13.01 15.85
N GLU A 112 -14.68 14.12 15.28
CA GLU A 112 -15.55 15.07 16.00
C GLU A 112 -16.90 14.44 16.39
N VAL A 113 -17.55 13.75 15.44
CA VAL A 113 -18.85 13.07 15.70
C VAL A 113 -18.67 11.97 16.75
N LEU A 114 -17.64 11.14 16.63
CA LEU A 114 -17.33 10.09 17.62
C LEU A 114 -17.16 10.67 19.04
N THR A 115 -16.46 11.78 19.16
CA THR A 115 -16.19 12.40 20.46
C THR A 115 -17.43 13.05 21.04
N ARG A 116 -18.17 13.83 20.25
CA ARG A 116 -19.30 14.64 20.72
C ARG A 116 -20.60 13.85 20.87
N GLU A 117 -20.91 12.99 19.89
CA GLU A 117 -22.18 12.28 19.82
C GLU A 117 -22.07 10.84 20.32
N ASP A 118 -21.10 10.08 19.81
CA ASP A 118 -20.91 8.67 20.16
C ASP A 118 -20.17 8.51 21.50
N ARG A 119 -19.64 9.59 22.08
CA ARG A 119 -18.88 9.64 23.36
C ARG A 119 -17.74 8.64 23.41
N ARG A 120 -17.02 8.53 22.30
CA ARG A 120 -15.84 7.68 22.18
C ARG A 120 -14.57 8.51 22.26
N HIS A 121 -13.62 8.06 23.06
CA HIS A 121 -12.29 8.65 23.16
C HIS A 121 -11.37 8.05 22.09
N LEU A 122 -10.60 8.91 21.44
CA LEU A 122 -9.55 8.51 20.48
C LEU A 122 -8.19 8.81 21.10
N ASN A 123 -7.29 7.84 21.05
CA ASN A 123 -5.93 7.96 21.62
C ASN A 123 -4.90 8.50 20.62
N THR A 124 -5.21 8.37 19.31
CA THR A 124 -4.31 8.76 18.23
C THR A 124 -5.06 9.60 17.19
N THR A 125 -4.33 10.14 16.25
CA THR A 125 -4.89 10.83 15.08
C THR A 125 -5.08 9.89 13.88
N SER A 126 -4.92 8.58 14.08
CA SER A 126 -5.04 7.60 13.01
C SER A 126 -6.48 7.42 12.56
N ASP A 127 -6.71 7.53 11.26
CA ASP A 127 -7.99 7.22 10.62
C ASP A 127 -8.44 5.77 10.85
N SER A 128 -7.49 4.86 11.09
CA SER A 128 -7.77 3.46 11.43
C SER A 128 -8.43 3.31 12.80
N GLU A 129 -8.03 4.14 13.79
CA GLU A 129 -8.68 4.18 15.09
C GLU A 129 -10.08 4.80 14.97
N VAL A 130 -10.23 5.82 14.12
CA VAL A 130 -11.53 6.42 13.80
C VAL A 130 -12.46 5.37 13.19
N LEU A 131 -12.01 4.65 12.16
CA LEU A 131 -12.80 3.60 11.49
C LEU A 131 -13.23 2.49 12.44
N LEU A 132 -12.31 2.03 13.31
CA LEU A 132 -12.61 1.05 14.35
C LEU A 132 -13.72 1.55 15.28
N ASN A 133 -13.62 2.79 15.73
CA ASN A 133 -14.60 3.37 16.65
C ASN A 133 -15.95 3.63 15.99
N VAL A 134 -15.99 3.99 14.69
CA VAL A 134 -17.25 4.05 13.92
C VAL A 134 -17.90 2.67 13.87
N PHE A 135 -17.16 1.62 13.51
CA PHE A 135 -17.69 0.26 13.46
C PHE A 135 -18.19 -0.21 14.83
N ALA A 136 -17.41 0.02 15.89
CA ALA A 136 -17.81 -0.33 17.25
C ALA A 136 -19.07 0.42 17.72
N SER A 137 -19.21 1.70 17.35
CA SER A 137 -20.41 2.49 17.66
C SER A 137 -21.65 1.94 16.95
N GLU A 138 -21.53 1.57 15.68
CA GLU A 138 -22.64 1.00 14.92
C GLU A 138 -23.05 -0.40 15.45
N LEU A 139 -22.10 -1.24 15.83
CA LEU A 139 -22.42 -2.52 16.51
C LEU A 139 -23.11 -2.29 17.87
N GLN A 140 -22.66 -1.29 18.63
CA GLN A 140 -23.29 -0.95 19.91
C GLN A 140 -24.74 -0.49 19.74
N ARG A 141 -25.07 0.23 18.67
CA ARG A 141 -26.43 0.68 18.36
C ARG A 141 -27.37 -0.50 18.05
N ILE A 142 -26.86 -1.59 17.47
CA ILE A 142 -27.63 -2.81 17.22
C ILE A 142 -27.97 -3.49 18.56
N GLY A 143 -27.04 -3.54 19.51
CA GLY A 143 -27.30 -3.91 20.90
C GLY A 143 -27.64 -5.38 21.15
N THR A 144 -27.28 -6.29 20.23
CA THR A 144 -27.48 -7.73 20.42
C THR A 144 -26.48 -8.32 21.42
N PRO A 145 -26.83 -9.31 22.24
CA PRO A 145 -25.89 -9.96 23.18
C PRO A 145 -24.76 -10.73 22.48
N ARG A 146 -25.00 -11.17 21.26
CA ARG A 146 -24.05 -11.89 20.42
C ARG A 146 -24.14 -11.41 18.98
N VAL A 147 -23.00 -11.11 18.38
CA VAL A 147 -22.94 -10.64 16.99
C VAL A 147 -23.23 -11.81 16.03
N THR A 148 -24.28 -11.66 15.25
CA THR A 148 -24.55 -12.54 14.11
C THR A 148 -23.95 -11.98 12.82
N PRO A 149 -23.82 -12.77 11.75
CA PRO A 149 -23.41 -12.22 10.45
C PRO A 149 -24.31 -11.06 9.97
N ALA A 150 -25.63 -11.16 10.22
CA ALA A 150 -26.59 -10.12 9.86
C ALA A 150 -26.34 -8.79 10.64
N ASP A 151 -26.03 -8.89 11.94
CA ASP A 151 -25.69 -7.71 12.76
C ASP A 151 -24.40 -7.06 12.27
N ALA A 152 -23.37 -7.87 11.98
CA ALA A 152 -22.10 -7.37 11.45
C ALA A 152 -22.31 -6.61 10.13
N PHE A 153 -23.09 -7.17 9.20
CA PHE A 153 -23.41 -6.53 7.92
C PHE A 153 -24.28 -5.29 8.09
N ALA A 154 -25.22 -5.29 9.02
CA ALA A 154 -26.03 -4.09 9.33
C ALA A 154 -25.16 -2.94 9.86
N ALA A 155 -24.21 -3.24 10.76
CA ALA A 155 -23.23 -2.26 11.23
C ALA A 155 -22.35 -1.74 10.09
N LEU A 156 -21.86 -2.62 9.21
CA LEU A 156 -21.04 -2.23 8.07
C LEU A 156 -21.81 -1.39 7.04
N ASN A 157 -23.11 -1.65 6.83
CA ASN A 157 -23.95 -0.76 6.01
C ASN A 157 -23.95 0.69 6.55
N ALA A 158 -23.91 0.86 7.88
CA ALA A 158 -23.79 2.19 8.48
C ALA A 158 -22.36 2.75 8.35
N VAL A 159 -21.33 1.93 8.51
CA VAL A 159 -19.94 2.34 8.27
C VAL A 159 -19.77 2.89 6.85
N TYR A 160 -20.29 2.20 5.84
CA TYR A 160 -20.22 2.65 4.44
C TYR A 160 -20.96 3.98 4.18
N ARG A 161 -22.00 4.27 4.93
CA ARG A 161 -22.68 5.59 4.84
C ARG A 161 -21.89 6.71 5.50
N ARG A 162 -21.10 6.41 6.52
CA ARG A 162 -20.35 7.40 7.32
C ARG A 162 -18.94 7.64 6.77
N CYS A 163 -18.23 6.57 6.43
CA CYS A 163 -16.83 6.61 6.05
C CYS A 163 -16.66 6.84 4.56
N ARG A 164 -15.82 7.80 4.17
CA ARG A 164 -15.41 8.09 2.80
C ARG A 164 -13.90 7.87 2.65
N GLY A 165 -13.47 7.45 1.49
CA GLY A 165 -12.06 7.19 1.20
C GLY A 165 -11.81 5.85 0.52
N GLY A 166 -10.54 5.45 0.45
CA GLY A 166 -10.12 4.14 -0.03
C GLY A 166 -9.65 3.27 1.13
N PHE A 167 -10.27 2.10 1.34
CA PHE A 167 -9.93 1.23 2.45
C PHE A 167 -10.17 -0.26 2.17
N ALA A 168 -9.24 -1.08 2.67
CA ALA A 168 -9.43 -2.51 2.86
C ALA A 168 -9.17 -2.82 4.34
N VAL A 169 -10.02 -3.63 4.94
CA VAL A 169 -10.02 -3.87 6.39
C VAL A 169 -10.14 -5.34 6.70
N VAL A 170 -9.40 -5.78 7.70
CA VAL A 170 -9.67 -7.02 8.43
C VAL A 170 -9.92 -6.69 9.90
N ALA A 171 -11.00 -7.22 10.45
CA ALA A 171 -11.36 -7.00 11.84
C ALA A 171 -11.67 -8.33 12.53
N LEU A 172 -11.24 -8.47 13.77
CA LEU A 172 -11.51 -9.63 14.63
C LEU A 172 -12.45 -9.19 15.72
N VAL A 173 -13.59 -9.87 15.85
CA VAL A 173 -14.54 -9.71 16.95
C VAL A 173 -14.42 -10.95 17.84
N ILE A 174 -14.02 -10.73 19.10
CA ILE A 174 -13.72 -11.81 20.04
C ILE A 174 -14.95 -12.70 20.26
N GLY A 175 -14.77 -14.01 20.17
CA GLY A 175 -15.85 -14.99 20.36
C GLY A 175 -16.87 -15.03 19.23
N HIS A 176 -16.57 -14.39 18.06
CA HIS A 176 -17.51 -14.32 16.94
C HIS A 176 -16.86 -14.64 15.58
N GLY A 177 -15.65 -14.13 15.28
CA GLY A 177 -14.96 -14.41 14.02
C GLY A 177 -14.18 -13.24 13.45
N VAL A 178 -13.86 -13.35 12.15
CA VAL A 178 -13.08 -12.37 11.38
C VAL A 178 -13.96 -11.78 10.27
N LEU A 179 -13.92 -10.46 10.16
CA LEU A 179 -14.54 -9.67 9.09
C LEU A 179 -13.49 -9.23 8.09
N GLY A 180 -13.85 -9.20 6.82
CA GLY A 180 -13.11 -8.50 5.77
C GLY A 180 -14.05 -7.63 4.98
N PHE A 181 -13.68 -6.37 4.71
CA PHE A 181 -14.50 -5.49 3.87
C PHE A 181 -13.65 -4.49 3.09
N ARG A 182 -14.17 -4.07 1.95
CA ARG A 182 -13.47 -3.25 0.97
C ARG A 182 -14.28 -2.01 0.62
N ASP A 183 -13.62 -0.88 0.40
CA ASP A 183 -14.26 0.39 0.05
C ASP A 183 -15.22 0.28 -1.16
N PRO A 184 -16.19 1.21 -1.31
CA PRO A 184 -17.21 1.15 -2.37
C PRO A 184 -16.65 1.24 -3.80
N HIS A 185 -15.42 1.72 -3.96
CA HIS A 185 -14.75 1.84 -5.26
C HIS A 185 -13.74 0.71 -5.50
N GLY A 186 -13.45 -0.12 -4.48
CA GLY A 186 -12.42 -1.15 -4.58
C GLY A 186 -11.02 -0.59 -4.79
N ILE A 187 -10.74 0.62 -4.25
CA ILE A 187 -9.45 1.29 -4.42
C ILE A 187 -8.34 0.46 -3.81
N ARG A 188 -8.57 -0.08 -2.60
CA ARG A 188 -7.58 -0.92 -1.92
C ARG A 188 -7.85 -2.40 -2.12
N PRO A 189 -6.82 -3.21 -2.41
CA PRO A 189 -6.99 -4.63 -2.67
C PRO A 189 -7.27 -5.43 -1.40
N LEU A 190 -8.13 -6.44 -1.53
CA LEU A 190 -8.38 -7.46 -0.51
C LEU A 190 -8.80 -8.75 -1.19
N VAL A 191 -8.04 -9.82 -0.98
CA VAL A 191 -8.30 -11.14 -1.56
C VAL A 191 -8.75 -12.14 -0.49
N LEU A 192 -9.56 -13.11 -0.90
CA LEU A 192 -10.04 -14.23 -0.09
C LEU A 192 -9.41 -15.54 -0.58
N GLY A 193 -8.80 -16.27 0.32
CA GLY A 193 -8.25 -17.60 0.09
C GLY A 193 -8.87 -18.67 0.96
N GLN A 194 -8.85 -19.90 0.48
CA GLN A 194 -9.37 -21.09 1.13
C GLN A 194 -8.34 -22.20 1.13
N ARG A 195 -8.30 -22.96 2.22
CA ARG A 195 -7.51 -24.19 2.32
C ARG A 195 -8.32 -25.29 3.01
N GLU A 196 -8.37 -26.47 2.40
CA GLU A 196 -8.97 -27.64 3.01
C GLU A 196 -7.95 -28.38 3.87
N THR A 197 -8.35 -28.78 5.07
CA THR A 197 -7.53 -29.58 5.98
C THR A 197 -8.34 -30.76 6.50
N PRO A 198 -7.69 -31.81 7.05
CA PRO A 198 -8.42 -32.90 7.68
C PRO A 198 -9.32 -32.49 8.87
N ARG A 199 -9.10 -31.26 9.41
CA ARG A 199 -9.87 -30.71 10.53
C ARG A 199 -10.97 -29.75 10.09
N GLY A 200 -11.07 -29.45 8.80
CA GLY A 200 -12.05 -28.54 8.23
C GLY A 200 -11.44 -27.49 7.31
N THR A 201 -12.28 -26.61 6.82
CA THR A 201 -11.91 -25.50 5.93
C THR A 201 -11.30 -24.36 6.70
N GLU A 202 -10.19 -23.83 6.21
CA GLU A 202 -9.54 -22.64 6.73
C GLU A 202 -9.65 -21.50 5.72
N TRP A 203 -9.77 -20.29 6.22
CA TRP A 203 -9.93 -19.08 5.41
C TRP A 203 -8.84 -18.04 5.70
N MET A 204 -8.46 -17.35 4.66
CA MET A 204 -7.47 -16.25 4.77
C MET A 204 -7.92 -15.06 3.95
N LEU A 205 -7.83 -13.88 4.56
CA LEU A 205 -7.95 -12.57 3.91
C LEU A 205 -6.58 -11.94 3.85
N ALA A 206 -6.21 -11.33 2.72
CA ALA A 206 -4.91 -10.67 2.58
C ALA A 206 -4.97 -9.50 1.59
N SER A 207 -4.02 -8.58 1.71
CA SER A 207 -3.85 -7.48 0.73
C SER A 207 -3.44 -7.96 -0.65
N GLU A 208 -2.72 -9.08 -0.76
CA GLU A 208 -2.22 -9.62 -2.04
C GLU A 208 -2.29 -11.15 -2.06
N SER A 209 -2.51 -11.72 -3.24
CA SER A 209 -2.61 -13.18 -3.44
C SER A 209 -1.32 -13.92 -3.09
N VAL A 210 -0.15 -13.29 -3.22
CA VAL A 210 1.14 -13.91 -2.86
C VAL A 210 1.21 -14.35 -1.39
N ALA A 211 0.45 -13.70 -0.50
CA ALA A 211 0.37 -14.11 0.90
C ALA A 211 -0.43 -15.42 1.06
N LEU A 212 -1.40 -15.67 0.18
CA LEU A 212 -2.13 -16.93 0.10
C LEU A 212 -1.23 -18.05 -0.41
N ASP A 213 -0.46 -17.78 -1.48
CA ASP A 213 0.38 -18.77 -2.14
C ASP A 213 1.41 -19.37 -1.21
N ILE A 214 2.12 -18.54 -0.42
CA ILE A 214 3.16 -19.03 0.50
C ILE A 214 2.62 -19.91 1.62
N LEU A 215 1.35 -19.72 1.97
CA LEU A 215 0.66 -20.50 3.01
C LEU A 215 -0.20 -21.62 2.43
N SER A 216 -0.11 -21.87 1.13
CA SER A 216 -0.87 -22.90 0.41
C SER A 216 -2.39 -22.73 0.53
N PHE A 217 -2.87 -21.49 0.57
CA PHE A 217 -4.28 -21.17 0.37
C PHE A 217 -4.55 -20.96 -1.11
N ARG A 218 -5.59 -21.56 -1.62
CA ARG A 218 -6.07 -21.31 -2.98
C ARG A 218 -6.82 -19.98 -3.01
N LEU A 219 -6.45 -19.10 -3.92
CA LEU A 219 -7.21 -17.88 -4.21
C LEU A 219 -8.63 -18.25 -4.63
N VAL A 220 -9.62 -17.77 -3.90
CA VAL A 220 -11.04 -17.95 -4.23
C VAL A 220 -11.50 -16.81 -5.13
N ARG A 221 -11.31 -15.58 -4.67
CA ARG A 221 -11.67 -14.34 -5.39
C ARG A 221 -11.15 -13.10 -4.66
N ASP A 222 -11.22 -11.99 -5.31
CA ASP A 222 -11.14 -10.69 -4.66
C ASP A 222 -12.45 -10.38 -3.90
N ILE A 223 -12.36 -9.56 -2.83
CA ILE A 223 -13.55 -8.97 -2.20
C ILE A 223 -14.03 -7.85 -3.12
N ALA A 224 -15.30 -7.89 -3.50
CA ALA A 224 -15.88 -6.90 -4.41
C ALA A 224 -15.93 -5.49 -3.77
N PRO A 225 -15.97 -4.43 -4.58
CA PRO A 225 -16.20 -3.08 -4.08
C PRO A 225 -17.48 -2.99 -3.24
N GLY A 226 -17.40 -2.43 -2.02
CA GLY A 226 -18.55 -2.31 -1.11
C GLY A 226 -19.07 -3.63 -0.56
N GLU A 227 -18.33 -4.72 -0.72
CA GLU A 227 -18.65 -6.02 -0.14
C GLU A 227 -17.99 -6.19 1.22
N ALA A 228 -18.67 -6.97 2.08
CA ALA A 228 -18.15 -7.48 3.33
C ALA A 228 -18.28 -9.01 3.38
N VAL A 229 -17.30 -9.66 4.00
CA VAL A 229 -17.32 -11.08 4.34
C VAL A 229 -17.17 -11.23 5.85
N PHE A 230 -17.83 -12.22 6.42
CA PHE A 230 -17.70 -12.62 7.81
C PHE A 230 -17.42 -14.12 7.88
N ILE A 231 -16.33 -14.49 8.49
CA ILE A 231 -15.92 -15.87 8.72
C ILE A 231 -16.11 -16.13 10.21
N ASP A 232 -17.11 -16.92 10.57
CA ASP A 232 -17.42 -17.21 11.97
C ASP A 232 -16.40 -18.19 12.58
N GLU A 233 -16.46 -18.37 13.91
CA GLU A 233 -15.55 -19.26 14.63
C GLU A 233 -15.67 -20.74 14.21
N GLN A 234 -16.76 -21.11 13.56
CA GLN A 234 -16.96 -22.44 13.01
C GLN A 234 -16.39 -22.58 11.58
N GLY A 235 -15.72 -21.54 11.07
CA GLY A 235 -15.13 -21.52 9.72
C GLY A 235 -16.18 -21.40 8.60
N ARG A 236 -17.40 -20.95 8.89
CA ARG A 236 -18.42 -20.72 7.86
C ARG A 236 -18.27 -19.32 7.30
N LEU A 237 -18.18 -19.24 5.98
CA LEU A 237 -18.08 -17.97 5.25
C LEU A 237 -19.49 -17.43 4.96
N HIS A 238 -19.71 -16.18 5.33
CA HIS A 238 -20.88 -15.39 5.01
C HIS A 238 -20.43 -14.16 4.21
N SER A 239 -21.19 -13.75 3.20
CA SER A 239 -20.88 -12.55 2.40
C SER A 239 -22.12 -11.70 2.19
N HIS A 240 -21.92 -10.39 2.05
CA HIS A 240 -22.98 -9.42 1.83
C HIS A 240 -22.47 -8.23 1.03
N GLN A 241 -23.24 -7.86 -0.02
CA GLN A 241 -23.00 -6.62 -0.75
C GLN A 241 -23.65 -5.46 0.02
N CYS A 242 -22.83 -4.72 0.78
CA CYS A 242 -23.30 -3.62 1.63
C CYS A 242 -23.67 -2.37 0.83
N VAL A 243 -23.04 -2.15 -0.33
CA VAL A 243 -23.30 -1.00 -1.20
C VAL A 243 -23.81 -1.49 -2.54
N ALA A 244 -25.05 -1.14 -2.89
CA ALA A 244 -25.70 -1.63 -4.10
C ALA A 244 -25.16 -1.01 -5.40
N SER A 245 -24.82 0.29 -5.37
CA SER A 245 -24.26 1.00 -6.53
C SER A 245 -22.78 1.24 -6.31
N VAL A 246 -21.95 0.49 -7.01
CA VAL A 246 -20.49 0.57 -6.92
C VAL A 246 -19.90 0.91 -8.29
N ARG A 247 -18.79 1.68 -8.28
CA ARG A 247 -17.95 1.94 -9.42
C ARG A 247 -16.59 1.32 -9.12
N HIS A 248 -16.22 0.25 -9.82
CA HIS A 248 -14.98 -0.44 -9.58
C HIS A 248 -13.81 0.32 -10.20
N THR A 249 -13.04 1.00 -9.37
CA THR A 249 -11.90 1.85 -9.75
C THR A 249 -10.68 1.55 -8.87
N PRO A 250 -10.05 0.37 -9.04
CA PRO A 250 -8.88 0.01 -8.24
C PRO A 250 -7.72 0.97 -8.50
N CYS A 251 -6.88 1.16 -7.49
CA CYS A 251 -5.72 2.03 -7.61
C CYS A 251 -4.73 1.50 -8.64
N ILE A 252 -4.50 2.26 -9.71
CA ILE A 252 -3.59 1.85 -10.78
C ILE A 252 -2.14 1.76 -10.32
N PHE A 253 -1.76 2.51 -9.27
CA PHE A 253 -0.40 2.53 -8.73
C PHE A 253 -0.03 1.21 -8.01
N GLU A 254 -1.00 0.38 -7.67
CA GLU A 254 -0.76 -1.00 -7.22
C GLU A 254 -0.04 -1.80 -8.32
N TYR A 255 -0.51 -1.70 -9.55
CA TYR A 255 0.08 -2.40 -10.69
C TYR A 255 1.40 -1.79 -11.13
N VAL A 256 1.56 -0.47 -11.04
CA VAL A 256 2.80 0.23 -11.40
C VAL A 256 3.93 -0.14 -10.44
N TYR A 257 3.68 -0.05 -9.13
CA TYR A 257 4.77 -0.07 -8.15
C TYR A 257 4.54 -1.00 -6.95
N PHE A 258 3.38 -0.88 -6.23
CA PHE A 258 3.28 -1.44 -4.89
C PHE A 258 3.16 -2.94 -4.84
N ALA A 259 2.28 -3.53 -5.63
CA ALA A 259 2.06 -4.96 -5.59
C ALA A 259 3.29 -5.74 -6.07
N ARG A 260 3.50 -6.90 -5.53
CA ARG A 260 4.53 -7.82 -6.02
C ARG A 260 4.17 -8.29 -7.43
N PRO A 261 5.16 -8.51 -8.30
CA PRO A 261 4.89 -8.95 -9.68
C PRO A 261 4.19 -10.32 -9.74
N ASP A 262 4.39 -11.16 -8.74
CA ASP A 262 3.78 -12.48 -8.62
C ASP A 262 2.34 -12.45 -8.03
N SER A 263 1.80 -11.27 -7.73
CA SER A 263 0.43 -11.10 -7.23
C SER A 263 -0.61 -11.02 -8.36
N ILE A 264 -1.81 -11.51 -8.06
CA ILE A 264 -3.03 -11.29 -8.83
C ILE A 264 -3.95 -10.42 -7.96
N ILE A 265 -4.41 -9.31 -8.51
CA ILE A 265 -5.33 -8.36 -7.86
C ILE A 265 -6.44 -8.05 -8.85
N ASP A 266 -7.70 -8.15 -8.41
CA ASP A 266 -8.87 -7.93 -9.25
C ASP A 266 -8.79 -8.72 -10.58
N ASN A 267 -8.38 -9.98 -10.48
CA ASN A 267 -8.17 -10.89 -11.61
C ASN A 267 -7.11 -10.40 -12.64
N ILE A 268 -6.32 -9.38 -12.32
CA ILE A 268 -5.23 -8.85 -13.15
C ILE A 268 -3.90 -9.35 -12.61
N SER A 269 -3.09 -10.00 -13.45
CA SER A 269 -1.71 -10.34 -13.13
C SER A 269 -0.84 -9.09 -13.18
N VAL A 270 -0.25 -8.72 -12.03
CA VAL A 270 0.67 -7.59 -11.92
C VAL A 270 1.87 -7.73 -12.87
N TYR A 271 2.41 -8.96 -12.99
CA TYR A 271 3.50 -9.26 -13.91
C TYR A 271 3.14 -8.96 -15.37
N ARG A 272 1.98 -9.45 -15.83
CA ARG A 272 1.52 -9.21 -17.20
C ARG A 272 1.18 -7.74 -17.45
N ALA A 273 0.62 -7.04 -16.47
CA ALA A 273 0.38 -5.60 -16.58
C ALA A 273 1.71 -4.86 -16.80
N ARG A 274 2.76 -5.15 -16.01
CA ARG A 274 4.08 -4.55 -16.18
C ARG A 274 4.78 -4.91 -17.49
N MET A 275 4.57 -6.11 -18.02
CA MET A 275 5.03 -6.46 -19.36
C MET A 275 4.37 -5.55 -20.40
N ARG A 276 3.04 -5.43 -20.37
CA ARG A 276 2.30 -4.56 -21.30
C ARG A 276 2.66 -3.08 -21.18
N MET A 277 2.95 -2.60 -19.96
CA MET A 277 3.49 -1.26 -19.76
C MET A 277 4.81 -1.07 -20.55
N GLY A 278 5.67 -2.07 -20.52
CA GLY A 278 6.91 -2.07 -21.30
C GLY A 278 6.66 -2.08 -22.81
N ASP A 279 5.70 -2.88 -23.30
CA ASP A 279 5.31 -2.90 -24.71
C ASP A 279 4.83 -1.53 -25.18
N ARG A 280 3.88 -0.92 -24.45
CA ARG A 280 3.34 0.40 -24.78
C ARG A 280 4.40 1.51 -24.75
N LEU A 281 5.27 1.46 -23.74
CA LEU A 281 6.37 2.40 -23.64
C LEU A 281 7.34 2.29 -24.83
N ALA A 282 7.64 1.08 -25.28
CA ALA A 282 8.47 0.84 -26.46
C ALA A 282 7.79 1.35 -27.75
N GLU A 283 6.49 1.13 -27.91
CA GLU A 283 5.71 1.65 -29.04
C GLU A 283 5.77 3.19 -29.07
N LYS A 284 5.66 3.83 -27.90
CA LYS A 284 5.81 5.29 -27.80
C LYS A 284 7.23 5.75 -28.15
N ILE A 285 8.28 5.05 -27.68
CA ILE A 285 9.66 5.35 -28.03
C ILE A 285 9.86 5.31 -29.54
N LEU A 286 9.37 4.26 -30.23
CA LEU A 286 9.48 4.13 -31.69
C LEU A 286 8.68 5.22 -32.44
N ARG A 287 7.55 5.64 -31.90
CA ARG A 287 6.72 6.72 -32.48
C ARG A 287 7.39 8.09 -32.38
N GLU A 288 7.97 8.41 -31.20
CA GLU A 288 8.56 9.72 -30.96
C GLU A 288 10.02 9.83 -31.42
N ARG A 289 10.74 8.70 -31.46
CA ARG A 289 12.17 8.67 -31.82
C ARG A 289 12.52 7.43 -32.64
N PRO A 290 11.98 7.28 -33.87
CA PRO A 290 12.19 6.07 -34.70
C PRO A 290 13.65 5.81 -35.04
N GLY A 291 14.49 6.87 -35.12
CA GLY A 291 15.94 6.79 -35.38
C GLY A 291 16.79 6.88 -34.10
N HIS A 292 16.35 6.28 -33.00
CA HIS A 292 17.10 6.33 -31.74
C HIS A 292 18.48 5.69 -31.85
N ASP A 293 19.43 6.22 -31.07
CA ASP A 293 20.82 5.77 -30.99
C ASP A 293 21.09 5.04 -29.64
N ILE A 294 20.08 4.38 -29.08
CA ILE A 294 20.18 3.62 -27.83
C ILE A 294 20.97 2.34 -28.06
N ASP A 295 22.02 2.11 -27.28
CA ASP A 295 22.85 0.91 -27.35
C ASP A 295 22.36 -0.21 -26.43
N VAL A 296 21.75 0.15 -25.27
CA VAL A 296 21.37 -0.78 -24.23
C VAL A 296 20.24 -0.25 -23.37
N VAL A 297 19.35 -1.13 -22.91
CA VAL A 297 18.29 -0.84 -21.94
C VAL A 297 18.70 -1.38 -20.57
N ILE A 298 18.64 -0.55 -19.55
CA ILE A 298 19.03 -0.86 -18.17
C ILE A 298 17.88 -0.53 -17.23
N PRO A 299 17.36 -1.50 -16.44
CA PRO A 299 16.33 -1.24 -15.46
C PRO A 299 16.90 -0.55 -14.22
N ILE A 300 16.07 0.26 -13.58
CA ILE A 300 16.29 0.68 -12.20
C ILE A 300 15.69 -0.40 -11.28
N PRO A 301 16.51 -1.14 -10.51
CA PRO A 301 16.00 -2.25 -9.73
C PRO A 301 15.13 -1.81 -8.55
N ASP A 302 14.11 -2.58 -8.15
CA ASP A 302 13.78 -3.92 -8.64
C ASP A 302 12.51 -3.93 -9.53
N THR A 303 11.60 -2.97 -9.37
CA THR A 303 10.22 -2.95 -9.93
C THR A 303 10.17 -2.78 -11.43
N SER A 304 11.10 -2.03 -12.02
CA SER A 304 11.11 -1.75 -13.46
C SER A 304 11.69 -2.85 -14.34
N ARG A 305 12.25 -3.92 -13.76
CA ARG A 305 12.91 -5.00 -14.53
C ARG A 305 12.00 -5.60 -15.59
N THR A 306 10.75 -5.90 -15.25
CA THR A 306 9.79 -6.51 -16.17
C THR A 306 9.49 -5.59 -17.35
N SER A 307 9.20 -4.32 -17.10
CA SER A 307 8.93 -3.33 -18.14
C SER A 307 10.17 -3.07 -19.00
N ALA A 308 11.35 -2.93 -18.39
CA ALA A 308 12.60 -2.70 -19.11
C ALA A 308 13.00 -3.87 -20.02
N LEU A 309 12.77 -5.11 -19.56
CA LEU A 309 13.00 -6.31 -20.38
C LEU A 309 12.13 -6.27 -21.64
N GLN A 310 10.87 -5.93 -21.48
CA GLN A 310 9.92 -5.86 -22.58
C GLN A 310 10.25 -4.70 -23.54
N VAL A 311 10.65 -3.53 -23.00
CA VAL A 311 11.16 -2.42 -23.81
C VAL A 311 12.35 -2.85 -24.65
N ALA A 312 13.35 -3.51 -24.04
CA ALA A 312 14.53 -3.98 -24.75
C ALA A 312 14.17 -4.96 -25.88
N GLN A 313 13.27 -5.90 -25.60
CA GLN A 313 12.82 -6.89 -26.57
C GLN A 313 12.11 -6.25 -27.76
N ARG A 314 11.18 -5.30 -27.51
CA ARG A 314 10.43 -4.60 -28.56
C ARG A 314 11.32 -3.69 -29.42
N LEU A 315 12.31 -3.04 -28.81
CA LEU A 315 13.27 -2.20 -29.51
C LEU A 315 14.40 -3.01 -30.19
N SER A 316 14.43 -4.35 -30.03
CA SER A 316 15.53 -5.21 -30.49
C SER A 316 16.89 -4.79 -29.93
N LEU A 317 16.92 -4.33 -28.68
CA LEU A 317 18.12 -3.86 -27.99
C LEU A 317 18.56 -4.89 -26.93
N LYS A 318 19.81 -4.73 -26.48
CA LYS A 318 20.33 -5.52 -25.35
C LYS A 318 19.71 -5.05 -24.04
N TYR A 319 19.20 -5.99 -23.25
CA TYR A 319 18.88 -5.79 -21.85
C TYR A 319 20.12 -6.10 -20.99
N ARG A 320 20.44 -5.26 -20.02
CA ARG A 320 21.55 -5.46 -19.09
C ARG A 320 21.19 -4.98 -17.69
N GLU A 321 21.59 -5.74 -16.67
CA GLU A 321 21.53 -5.32 -15.27
C GLU A 321 22.73 -4.39 -14.99
N GLY A 322 22.59 -3.10 -15.26
CA GLY A 322 23.66 -2.12 -15.06
C GLY A 322 23.82 -1.67 -13.60
N PHE A 323 22.82 -1.91 -12.76
CA PHE A 323 22.84 -1.56 -11.34
C PHE A 323 22.66 -2.78 -10.45
N THR A 324 23.44 -2.82 -9.38
CA THR A 324 23.31 -3.83 -8.31
C THR A 324 22.82 -3.16 -7.03
N LYS A 325 21.70 -3.66 -6.50
CA LYS A 325 21.13 -3.17 -5.25
C LYS A 325 21.72 -3.92 -4.06
N ASN A 326 22.19 -3.18 -3.05
CA ASN A 326 22.58 -3.77 -1.80
C ASN A 326 21.34 -4.24 -1.02
N ARG A 327 21.15 -5.55 -0.93
CA ARG A 327 19.98 -6.19 -0.27
C ARG A 327 20.00 -6.08 1.25
N TYR A 328 21.16 -5.80 1.84
CA TYR A 328 21.33 -5.68 3.30
C TYR A 328 21.03 -4.28 3.83
N ILE A 329 20.92 -3.29 2.94
CA ILE A 329 20.52 -1.93 3.31
C ILE A 329 19.01 -1.81 3.07
N GLY A 330 18.24 -1.88 4.15
CA GLY A 330 16.79 -1.63 4.12
C GLY A 330 16.45 -0.20 3.67
N ARG A 331 15.15 0.13 3.60
CA ARG A 331 14.72 1.53 3.50
C ARG A 331 15.28 2.25 4.71
N THR A 332 16.20 3.18 4.49
CA THR A 332 16.64 4.08 5.55
C THR A 332 15.41 4.86 5.98
N PHE A 333 15.12 4.83 7.29
CA PHE A 333 14.19 5.78 7.90
C PHE A 333 14.45 7.15 7.30
N ILE A 334 13.40 7.88 6.96
CA ILE A 334 13.48 9.20 6.34
C ILE A 334 14.37 10.07 7.24
N MET A 335 15.66 10.17 6.89
CA MET A 335 16.57 11.04 7.60
C MET A 335 16.31 12.48 7.15
N PRO A 336 16.19 13.43 8.08
CA PRO A 336 16.06 14.84 7.72
C PRO A 336 17.38 15.32 7.11
N GLY A 337 17.29 16.03 5.97
CA GLY A 337 18.42 16.66 5.29
C GLY A 337 18.73 16.10 3.91
N GLN A 338 18.95 17.00 2.97
CA GLN A 338 19.17 16.67 1.55
C GLN A 338 20.50 15.92 1.33
N GLU A 339 21.58 16.30 2.02
CA GLU A 339 22.89 15.64 1.95
C GLU A 339 22.85 14.15 2.42
N LEU A 340 22.05 13.84 3.44
CA LEU A 340 21.91 12.46 3.93
C LEU A 340 21.10 11.59 2.95
N ARG A 341 20.15 12.19 2.21
CA ARG A 341 19.41 11.51 1.15
C ARG A 341 20.32 11.21 -0.05
N GLU A 342 21.20 12.11 -0.44
CA GLU A 342 22.17 11.94 -1.54
C GLU A 342 23.13 10.78 -1.26
N ARG A 343 23.68 10.69 -0.07
CA ARG A 343 24.53 9.56 0.34
C ARG A 343 23.78 8.23 0.39
N SER A 344 22.44 8.25 0.51
CA SER A 344 21.62 7.04 0.66
C SER A 344 21.46 6.24 -0.64
N VAL A 345 21.39 6.88 -1.81
CA VAL A 345 21.29 6.18 -3.10
C VAL A 345 22.61 5.46 -3.44
N ARG A 346 23.75 6.13 -3.28
CA ARG A 346 25.08 5.54 -3.50
C ARG A 346 25.37 4.33 -2.59
N ARG A 347 24.79 4.29 -1.38
CA ARG A 347 24.89 3.12 -0.50
C ARG A 347 24.01 1.95 -0.96
N LYS A 348 22.88 2.26 -1.61
CA LYS A 348 21.89 1.26 -2.01
C LYS A 348 22.12 0.70 -3.40
N LEU A 349 22.65 1.50 -4.32
CA LEU A 349 22.86 1.17 -5.71
C LEU A 349 24.31 1.36 -6.09
N ASN A 350 24.89 0.35 -6.77
CA ASN A 350 26.19 0.42 -7.37
C ASN A 350 26.08 0.17 -8.88
N ALA A 351 26.76 1.00 -9.69
CA ALA A 351 26.81 0.83 -11.13
C ALA A 351 27.89 -0.21 -11.54
N ILE A 352 27.60 -0.95 -12.58
CA ILE A 352 28.53 -1.87 -13.23
C ILE A 352 29.13 -1.16 -14.45
N ASP A 353 30.29 -0.54 -14.31
CA ASP A 353 30.92 0.34 -15.32
C ASP A 353 30.96 -0.27 -16.73
N LEU A 354 31.19 -1.56 -16.84
CA LEU A 354 31.22 -2.28 -18.12
C LEU A 354 29.92 -2.12 -18.92
N GLU A 355 28.81 -1.97 -18.25
CA GLU A 355 27.52 -1.83 -18.91
C GLU A 355 27.19 -0.40 -19.35
N PHE A 356 27.92 0.59 -18.84
CA PHE A 356 27.72 2.01 -19.15
C PHE A 356 28.77 2.59 -20.10
N ARG A 357 30.04 2.21 -19.94
CA ARG A 357 31.18 2.86 -20.57
C ARG A 357 31.04 2.97 -22.10
N GLY A 358 31.03 4.19 -22.59
CA GLY A 358 30.97 4.55 -24.01
C GLY A 358 29.64 4.29 -24.71
N LYS A 359 28.58 3.93 -23.96
CA LYS A 359 27.27 3.59 -24.51
C LYS A 359 26.24 4.72 -24.33
N ASN A 360 25.27 4.77 -25.23
CA ASN A 360 24.03 5.49 -25.07
C ASN A 360 23.04 4.57 -24.34
N VAL A 361 22.76 4.84 -23.08
CA VAL A 361 21.92 3.97 -22.24
C VAL A 361 20.51 4.51 -22.12
N LEU A 362 19.53 3.62 -22.18
CA LEU A 362 18.14 3.90 -21.77
C LEU A 362 17.91 3.32 -20.40
N LEU A 363 17.78 4.18 -19.39
CA LEU A 363 17.34 3.80 -18.05
C LEU A 363 15.82 3.73 -18.04
N VAL A 364 15.28 2.63 -17.53
CA VAL A 364 13.82 2.45 -17.38
C VAL A 364 13.48 2.35 -15.90
N ASP A 365 12.59 3.22 -15.44
CA ASP A 365 12.04 3.21 -14.09
C ASP A 365 10.53 2.95 -14.12
N ASP A 366 9.94 2.56 -12.99
CA ASP A 366 8.50 2.41 -12.86
C ASP A 366 7.78 3.77 -12.85
N SER A 367 8.33 4.74 -12.15
CA SER A 367 7.76 6.09 -12.00
C SER A 367 8.80 7.11 -11.51
N ILE A 368 8.57 8.39 -11.80
CA ILE A 368 9.35 9.51 -11.28
C ILE A 368 8.46 10.34 -10.36
N VAL A 369 8.78 10.37 -9.06
CA VAL A 369 7.99 11.12 -8.06
C VAL A 369 8.67 12.46 -7.72
N ARG A 370 9.79 12.42 -7.00
CA ARG A 370 10.56 13.66 -6.62
C ARG A 370 11.65 14.03 -7.62
N GLY A 371 12.06 13.12 -8.46
CA GLY A 371 13.15 13.31 -9.44
C GLY A 371 14.56 13.31 -8.85
N THR A 372 14.74 13.52 -7.55
CA THR A 372 16.06 13.52 -6.89
C THR A 372 16.78 12.18 -7.01
N THR A 373 16.07 11.07 -6.79
CA THR A 373 16.62 9.72 -6.98
C THR A 373 17.00 9.49 -8.44
N SER A 374 16.16 9.90 -9.38
CA SER A 374 16.42 9.76 -10.82
C SER A 374 17.66 10.57 -11.24
N ALA A 375 17.82 11.79 -10.71
CA ALA A 375 19.02 12.61 -10.96
C ALA A 375 20.30 11.92 -10.47
N GLN A 376 20.28 11.35 -9.26
CA GLN A 376 21.43 10.63 -8.69
C GLN A 376 21.77 9.35 -9.47
N ILE A 377 20.77 8.63 -9.95
CA ILE A 377 20.96 7.44 -10.78
C ILE A 377 21.57 7.81 -12.13
N ILE A 378 21.13 8.92 -12.74
CA ILE A 378 21.71 9.44 -13.98
C ILE A 378 23.16 9.85 -13.76
N GLU A 379 23.47 10.53 -12.66
CA GLU A 379 24.84 10.87 -12.29
C GLU A 379 25.72 9.63 -12.14
N LEU A 380 25.27 8.59 -11.43
CA LEU A 380 25.97 7.31 -11.32
C LEU A 380 26.23 6.65 -12.67
N ALA A 381 25.25 6.70 -13.60
CA ALA A 381 25.43 6.16 -14.95
C ALA A 381 26.49 6.96 -15.74
N ARG A 382 26.55 8.29 -15.58
CA ARG A 382 27.57 9.15 -16.21
C ARG A 382 28.96 8.90 -15.61
N GLU A 383 29.07 8.79 -14.29
CA GLU A 383 30.33 8.44 -13.62
C GLU A 383 30.86 7.06 -14.06
N ALA A 384 29.95 6.10 -14.31
CA ALA A 384 30.29 4.80 -14.89
C ALA A 384 30.66 4.87 -16.38
N GLY A 385 30.69 6.06 -16.99
CA GLY A 385 31.19 6.30 -18.34
C GLY A 385 30.14 6.23 -19.45
N ALA A 386 28.84 6.36 -19.15
CA ALA A 386 27.81 6.48 -20.17
C ALA A 386 28.03 7.71 -21.05
N ARG A 387 27.91 7.55 -22.37
CA ARG A 387 28.06 8.66 -23.34
C ARG A 387 26.80 9.53 -23.35
N LYS A 388 25.63 8.91 -23.35
CA LYS A 388 24.33 9.56 -23.20
C LYS A 388 23.47 8.75 -22.24
N VAL A 389 22.64 9.44 -21.46
CA VAL A 389 21.70 8.81 -20.54
C VAL A 389 20.29 9.27 -20.88
N TYR A 390 19.52 8.39 -21.46
CA TYR A 390 18.11 8.53 -21.72
C TYR A 390 17.32 7.92 -20.55
N PHE A 391 16.17 8.49 -20.24
CA PHE A 391 15.35 8.05 -19.12
C PHE A 391 13.90 7.82 -19.57
N ALA A 392 13.35 6.68 -19.25
CA ALA A 392 11.98 6.30 -19.55
C ALA A 392 11.24 5.90 -18.27
N SER A 393 10.06 6.47 -18.07
CA SER A 393 9.14 6.12 -16.99
C SER A 393 8.01 5.23 -17.53
N ALA A 394 7.81 4.06 -16.93
CA ALA A 394 6.71 3.17 -17.28
C ALA A 394 5.33 3.67 -16.81
N ALA A 395 5.31 4.76 -16.03
CA ALA A 395 4.10 5.48 -15.62
C ALA A 395 4.10 6.90 -16.18
N PRO A 396 2.91 7.55 -16.26
CA PRO A 396 2.77 8.98 -16.57
C PRO A 396 3.43 9.88 -15.51
N PRO A 397 3.56 11.18 -15.77
CA PRO A 397 4.04 12.13 -14.78
C PRO A 397 3.15 12.15 -13.53
N VAL A 398 3.73 11.94 -12.36
CA VAL A 398 3.03 12.06 -11.06
C VAL A 398 2.92 13.55 -10.74
N ARG A 399 1.70 14.10 -10.82
CA ARG A 399 1.42 15.53 -10.67
C ARG A 399 0.63 15.89 -9.42
N PHE A 400 -0.13 14.94 -8.88
CA PHE A 400 -1.07 15.16 -7.79
C PHE A 400 -0.82 14.19 -6.64
N PRO A 401 -1.15 14.54 -5.39
CA PRO A 401 -0.98 13.66 -4.25
C PRO A 401 -2.04 12.55 -4.30
N ASN A 402 -1.69 11.37 -3.84
CA ASN A 402 -2.68 10.34 -3.52
C ASN A 402 -3.28 10.62 -2.14
N VAL A 403 -4.59 10.41 -2.00
CA VAL A 403 -5.34 10.60 -0.73
C VAL A 403 -5.93 9.30 -0.17
N TYR A 404 -5.71 8.17 -0.85
CA TYR A 404 -6.30 6.87 -0.53
C TYR A 404 -5.30 5.88 0.08
N GLY A 405 -4.29 6.36 0.79
CA GLY A 405 -3.36 5.52 1.55
C GLY A 405 -1.98 5.31 0.92
N ILE A 406 -1.63 6.04 -0.15
CA ILE A 406 -0.24 6.13 -0.61
C ILE A 406 0.38 7.36 0.04
N ASP A 407 1.51 7.17 0.76
CA ASP A 407 2.30 8.31 1.23
C ASP A 407 3.06 8.91 0.05
N MET A 408 2.45 9.90 -0.58
CA MET A 408 3.12 10.76 -1.55
C MET A 408 3.63 12.02 -0.86
N PRO A 409 4.73 12.59 -1.33
CA PRO A 409 5.25 13.85 -0.82
C PRO A 409 4.24 14.99 -1.01
N ALA A 410 4.52 16.14 -0.38
CA ALA A 410 3.77 17.35 -0.64
C ALA A 410 3.77 17.69 -2.13
N VAL A 411 2.72 18.34 -2.62
CA VAL A 411 2.56 18.69 -4.07
C VAL A 411 3.79 19.42 -4.60
N SER A 412 4.35 20.33 -3.83
CA SER A 412 5.56 21.10 -4.17
C SER A 412 6.82 20.23 -4.35
N GLU A 413 6.84 19.01 -3.79
CA GLU A 413 7.95 18.08 -3.94
C GLU A 413 7.78 17.11 -5.13
N LEU A 414 6.62 17.10 -5.78
CA LEU A 414 6.37 16.32 -6.99
C LEU A 414 7.09 17.00 -8.17
N VAL A 415 8.07 16.33 -8.75
CA VAL A 415 8.91 16.95 -9.78
C VAL A 415 8.13 17.36 -11.02
N ALA A 416 7.05 16.65 -11.35
CA ALA A 416 6.23 16.93 -12.53
C ALA A 416 5.04 17.87 -12.24
N ASN A 417 4.86 18.31 -10.98
CA ASN A 417 3.85 19.30 -10.66
C ASN A 417 4.25 20.66 -11.28
N GLU A 418 3.33 21.27 -12.03
CA GLU A 418 3.52 22.57 -12.71
C GLU A 418 4.73 22.64 -13.65
N ARG A 419 5.43 21.53 -13.92
CA ARG A 419 6.57 21.48 -14.84
C ARG A 419 6.23 20.74 -16.12
N SER A 420 6.76 21.24 -17.22
CA SER A 420 6.80 20.55 -18.50
C SER A 420 7.77 19.34 -18.43
N ILE A 421 7.59 18.39 -19.34
CA ILE A 421 8.50 17.22 -19.44
C ILE A 421 9.95 17.69 -19.69
N GLU A 422 10.13 18.75 -20.45
CA GLU A 422 11.46 19.30 -20.75
C GLU A 422 12.13 19.91 -19.49
N GLU A 423 11.37 20.57 -18.62
CA GLU A 423 11.87 21.08 -17.35
C GLU A 423 12.23 19.94 -16.39
N VAL A 424 11.41 18.89 -16.34
CA VAL A 424 11.74 17.65 -15.57
C VAL A 424 12.99 17.02 -16.13
N ARG A 425 13.13 16.89 -17.46
CA ARG A 425 14.33 16.35 -18.10
C ARG A 425 15.61 17.10 -17.68
N ARG A 426 15.56 18.43 -17.70
CA ARG A 426 16.70 19.28 -17.25
C ARG A 426 16.97 19.08 -15.77
N PHE A 427 15.93 19.01 -14.95
CA PHE A 427 16.07 18.81 -13.51
C PHE A 427 16.77 17.49 -13.16
N ILE A 428 16.39 16.38 -13.81
CA ILE A 428 17.03 15.08 -13.57
C ILE A 428 18.36 14.92 -14.32
N GLY A 429 18.71 15.81 -15.25
CA GLY A 429 19.96 15.76 -16.02
C GLY A 429 20.01 14.71 -17.14
N ALA A 430 18.85 14.25 -17.64
CA ALA A 430 18.78 13.29 -18.72
C ALA A 430 19.01 13.95 -20.09
N ASP A 431 19.61 13.22 -21.05
CA ASP A 431 19.74 13.69 -22.44
C ASP A 431 18.39 13.62 -23.18
N TRP A 432 17.52 12.71 -22.77
CA TRP A 432 16.13 12.61 -23.24
C TRP A 432 15.28 11.96 -22.14
N LEU A 433 14.04 12.40 -22.01
CA LEU A 433 13.06 11.88 -21.05
C LEU A 433 11.76 11.54 -21.78
N ILE A 434 11.23 10.36 -21.53
CA ILE A 434 9.94 9.91 -22.00
C ILE A 434 9.12 9.33 -20.85
N TYR A 435 7.84 9.69 -20.78
CA TYR A 435 6.86 9.14 -19.88
C TYR A 435 5.86 8.28 -20.65
N GLN A 436 5.28 7.29 -19.99
CA GLN A 436 4.10 6.58 -20.48
C GLN A 436 2.92 7.53 -20.64
N ASP A 437 2.04 7.28 -21.60
CA ASP A 437 0.74 7.95 -21.70
C ASP A 437 -0.25 7.32 -20.72
N LEU A 438 -1.20 8.11 -20.18
CA LEU A 438 -2.17 7.62 -19.20
C LEU A 438 -3.10 6.56 -19.80
N ASP A 439 -3.58 6.80 -21.02
CA ASP A 439 -4.45 5.84 -21.71
C ASP A 439 -3.73 4.52 -22.01
N ASP A 440 -2.45 4.58 -22.35
CA ASP A 440 -1.61 3.39 -22.56
C ASP A 440 -1.34 2.64 -21.25
N LEU A 441 -1.18 3.35 -20.12
CA LEU A 441 -1.07 2.73 -18.80
C LEU A 441 -2.36 2.01 -18.40
N VAL A 442 -3.51 2.68 -18.57
CA VAL A 442 -4.83 2.08 -18.30
C VAL A 442 -5.03 0.85 -19.20
N ALA A 443 -4.73 0.95 -20.49
CA ALA A 443 -4.82 -0.16 -21.42
C ALA A 443 -3.89 -1.34 -21.05
N ALA A 444 -2.70 -1.05 -20.52
CA ALA A 444 -1.76 -2.07 -20.07
C ALA A 444 -2.24 -2.83 -18.82
N CYS A 445 -2.96 -2.14 -17.91
CA CYS A 445 -3.54 -2.77 -16.72
C CYS A 445 -4.79 -3.59 -17.04
N ARG A 446 -5.58 -3.20 -18.06
CA ARG A 446 -6.79 -3.94 -18.46
C ARG A 446 -6.45 -5.37 -18.82
N HIS A 447 -7.26 -6.32 -18.32
CA HIS A 447 -7.28 -7.70 -18.78
C HIS A 447 -8.24 -7.80 -19.97
N GLU A 448 -7.97 -8.67 -20.96
CA GLU A 448 -8.82 -8.80 -22.14
C GLU A 448 -10.28 -9.16 -21.83
N ASP A 449 -10.49 -9.88 -20.72
CA ASP A 449 -11.82 -10.25 -20.21
C ASP A 449 -12.24 -9.44 -18.98
N ALA A 450 -11.55 -8.33 -18.68
CA ALA A 450 -11.78 -7.61 -17.44
C ALA A 450 -13.09 -6.82 -17.47
N THR A 451 -13.86 -6.99 -16.42
CA THR A 451 -15.02 -6.14 -16.11
C THR A 451 -14.58 -4.74 -15.64
N ILE A 452 -13.30 -4.59 -15.29
CA ILE A 452 -12.73 -3.33 -14.84
C ILE A 452 -12.37 -2.48 -16.05
N THR A 453 -13.06 -1.37 -16.21
CA THR A 453 -12.85 -0.42 -17.31
C THR A 453 -12.12 0.83 -16.88
N GLU A 454 -12.14 1.14 -15.60
CA GLU A 454 -11.63 2.37 -15.00
C GLU A 454 -10.71 2.06 -13.81
N PHE A 455 -9.82 2.98 -13.52
CA PHE A 455 -8.89 2.89 -12.39
C PHE A 455 -8.86 4.22 -11.62
N ASP A 456 -8.52 4.19 -10.35
CA ASP A 456 -8.08 5.40 -9.66
C ASP A 456 -6.72 5.83 -10.22
N THR A 457 -6.74 6.92 -10.98
CA THR A 457 -5.57 7.54 -11.60
C THR A 457 -5.24 8.90 -10.97
N SER A 458 -5.78 9.18 -9.80
CA SER A 458 -5.76 10.50 -9.15
C SER A 458 -4.37 11.14 -9.06
N CYS A 459 -3.33 10.34 -8.84
CA CYS A 459 -1.95 10.85 -8.79
C CYS A 459 -1.41 11.36 -10.14
N PHE A 460 -2.04 10.98 -11.26
CA PHE A 460 -1.71 11.44 -12.61
C PHE A 460 -2.71 12.46 -13.12
N SER A 461 -4.01 12.21 -12.96
CA SER A 461 -5.11 13.02 -13.53
C SER A 461 -5.58 14.17 -12.63
N GLY A 462 -5.43 14.02 -11.29
CA GLY A 462 -6.04 14.94 -10.33
C GLY A 462 -7.53 14.70 -10.10
N GLU A 463 -8.10 13.66 -10.70
CA GLU A 463 -9.50 13.27 -10.51
C GLU A 463 -9.62 12.25 -9.38
N TYR A 464 -10.35 12.60 -8.32
CA TYR A 464 -10.52 11.76 -7.14
C TYR A 464 -11.88 11.08 -7.15
N VAL A 465 -11.88 9.75 -7.14
CA VAL A 465 -13.08 8.92 -7.38
C VAL A 465 -14.16 9.02 -6.30
N THR A 466 -13.79 9.41 -5.07
CA THR A 466 -14.74 9.58 -3.95
C THR A 466 -15.59 10.86 -4.06
N GLY A 467 -15.16 11.84 -4.88
CA GLY A 467 -15.91 13.08 -5.15
C GLY A 467 -15.94 14.11 -4.01
N ASP A 468 -15.30 13.82 -2.87
CA ASP A 468 -15.26 14.69 -1.69
C ASP A 468 -13.90 15.37 -1.46
N VAL A 469 -12.96 15.16 -2.37
CA VAL A 469 -11.61 15.77 -2.30
C VAL A 469 -11.65 17.14 -2.96
N THR A 470 -11.71 18.18 -2.13
CA THR A 470 -11.74 19.58 -2.60
C THR A 470 -10.35 20.20 -2.63
N PRO A 471 -10.15 21.36 -3.30
CA PRO A 471 -8.89 22.11 -3.25
C PRO A 471 -8.46 22.43 -1.81
N GLU A 472 -9.41 22.80 -0.94
CA GLU A 472 -9.16 23.12 0.47
C GLU A 472 -8.66 21.87 1.25
N TYR A 473 -9.21 20.69 0.94
CA TYR A 473 -8.73 19.43 1.49
C TYR A 473 -7.27 19.18 1.08
N LEU A 474 -6.93 19.39 -0.19
CA LEU A 474 -5.58 19.19 -0.70
C LEU A 474 -4.59 20.20 -0.10
N GLU A 475 -4.97 21.45 0.08
CA GLU A 475 -4.15 22.47 0.75
C GLU A 475 -3.89 22.13 2.22
N ARG A 476 -4.91 21.63 2.94
CA ARG A 476 -4.74 21.14 4.31
C ARG A 476 -3.77 19.97 4.36
N LEU A 477 -3.98 18.98 3.50
CA LEU A 477 -3.11 17.80 3.40
C LEU A 477 -1.66 18.19 3.07
N GLN A 478 -1.45 19.18 2.21
CA GLN A 478 -0.13 19.70 1.88
C GLN A 478 0.57 20.32 3.10
N ARG A 479 -0.15 21.13 3.89
CA ARG A 479 0.37 21.71 5.14
C ARG A 479 0.76 20.62 6.14
N GLU A 480 -0.04 19.59 6.29
CA GLU A 480 0.19 18.48 7.22
C GLU A 480 1.36 17.57 6.82
N ARG A 481 1.59 17.43 5.51
CA ARG A 481 2.67 16.60 4.93
C ARG A 481 4.00 17.35 4.76
N SER A 482 4.03 18.66 5.02
CA SER A 482 5.27 19.44 4.93
C SER A 482 6.33 18.91 5.89
N ASP A 483 7.61 19.06 5.51
CA ASP A 483 8.74 18.64 6.37
C ASP A 483 8.76 19.39 7.69
N GLU A 484 8.29 20.64 7.73
CA GLU A 484 8.14 21.45 8.96
C GLU A 484 7.08 20.87 9.90
N ALA A 485 5.89 20.51 9.37
CA ALA A 485 4.85 19.88 10.17
C ALA A 485 5.29 18.51 10.71
N LYS A 486 6.02 17.73 9.89
CA LYS A 486 6.60 16.45 10.33
C LYS A 486 7.67 16.65 11.41
N ALA A 487 8.51 17.69 11.32
CA ALA A 487 9.51 18.01 12.34
C ALA A 487 8.87 18.42 13.68
N LEU A 488 7.86 19.29 13.64
CA LEU A 488 7.11 19.72 14.83
C LEU A 488 6.40 18.56 15.54
N ARG A 489 5.80 17.63 14.79
CA ARG A 489 5.17 16.42 15.35
C ARG A 489 6.20 15.51 16.03
N ARG A 490 7.39 15.37 15.46
CA ARG A 490 8.50 14.59 16.07
C ARG A 490 9.02 15.21 17.38
N GLU A 491 9.07 16.50 17.47
CA GLU A 491 9.46 17.22 18.71
C GLU A 491 8.37 17.10 19.78
N GLY A 492 7.09 17.27 19.43
CA GLY A 492 5.96 17.11 20.33
C GLY A 492 5.82 15.70 20.92
N ASN A 493 6.15 14.66 20.15
CA ASN A 493 6.11 13.26 20.62
C ASN A 493 7.29 12.84 21.49
N ARG A 494 8.34 13.67 21.61
CA ARG A 494 9.46 13.43 22.55
C ARG A 494 9.15 13.86 23.97
N ALA A 495 8.05 14.55 24.23
CA ALA A 495 7.61 14.86 25.59
C ALA A 495 7.09 13.57 26.26
N PRO A 496 7.69 13.09 27.36
CA PRO A 496 7.18 11.91 28.05
C PRO A 496 5.76 12.18 28.52
N LEU A 497 4.85 11.22 28.34
CA LEU A 497 3.54 11.20 28.95
C LEU A 497 3.75 11.45 30.47
N ARG A 498 3.45 12.64 30.94
CA ARG A 498 3.40 12.90 32.38
C ARG A 498 2.18 12.16 32.93
N VAL A 499 2.43 10.97 33.45
CA VAL A 499 1.47 10.33 34.35
C VAL A 499 1.39 11.24 35.57
N VAL A 500 0.33 12.05 35.66
CA VAL A 500 0.00 12.78 36.91
C VAL A 500 -0.38 11.71 37.91
N ARG A 501 0.57 11.32 38.78
CA ARG A 501 0.24 10.55 39.98
C ARG A 501 -0.60 11.48 40.82
N GLY A 502 -1.90 11.20 40.89
CA GLY A 502 -2.75 11.85 41.90
C GLY A 502 -2.20 11.59 43.28
N SER A 503 -1.98 12.67 44.02
CA SER A 503 -1.67 12.69 45.45
C SER A 503 -2.84 12.19 46.26
#